data_31e1c9af39b03d26059167f26bc49f15
#
_entry.id   31e1c9af39b03d26059167f26bc49f15
#
_cell.length_a   1.000
_cell.length_b   1.000
_cell.length_c   1.000
_cell.angle_alpha   90.00
_cell.angle_beta   90.00
_cell.angle_gamma   90.00
#
_symmetry.space_group_name_H-M   'P 1'
#
loop_
_entity.id
_entity.type
_entity.pdbx_description
1 polymer ?
#
loop_
_entity_poly.entity_id
_entity_poly.type
_entity_poly.pdbx_seq_one_letter_code
_entity_poly.pdbx_strand_id
1 'polypeptide(L)'
;TDDVRIASVFQNTSVIIDDTDYANGTERCAGASTLDYMQKYDQFINVQGDMPDVTVEMIEKCVEGLSYNYSVSTVYTDMPKEMQDDPNSVKMITAYSKALWFGRGITGYGEWHLGVYGYKRHALVAYPNLKVTQEETVEQLEQLRWLKSGWQIVAQSVYFNGVEINSPEDVAEWHNKDYQ
;
A
#
# COMPACT_ATOMS: atom_id res chain seq x y z
N THR A 1 -4.46 7.69 12.68
CA THR A 1 -5.90 7.84 12.42
C THR A 1 -6.38 9.21 12.86
N ASP A 2 -7.44 9.71 12.25
CA ASP A 2 -8.23 10.89 12.64
C ASP A 2 -9.45 10.51 13.48
N ASP A 3 -9.78 9.20 13.58
CA ASP A 3 -10.98 8.73 14.28
C ASP A 3 -10.64 8.07 15.63
N VAL A 4 -11.17 8.63 16.70
CA VAL A 4 -10.99 8.10 18.06
C VAL A 4 -11.61 6.72 18.26
N ARG A 5 -12.61 6.33 17.44
CA ARG A 5 -13.20 4.99 17.47
C ARG A 5 -12.20 3.95 17.01
N ILE A 6 -11.44 4.26 15.94
CA ILE A 6 -10.36 3.42 15.46
C ILE A 6 -9.24 3.34 16.50
N ALA A 7 -8.85 4.51 17.06
CA ALA A 7 -7.82 4.56 18.10
C ALA A 7 -8.18 3.70 19.32
N SER A 8 -9.44 3.65 19.72
CA SER A 8 -9.90 2.91 20.91
C SER A 8 -9.82 1.39 20.79
N VAL A 9 -9.70 0.85 19.58
CA VAL A 9 -9.56 -0.60 19.31
C VAL A 9 -8.16 -1.09 19.68
N PHE A 10 -7.15 -0.21 19.61
CA PHE A 10 -5.75 -0.57 19.84
C PHE A 10 -5.35 -0.36 21.31
N GLN A 11 -5.12 -1.47 22.05
CA GLN A 11 -4.78 -1.41 23.48
C GLN A 11 -3.26 -1.49 23.76
N ASN A 12 -2.50 -2.14 22.87
CA ASN A 12 -1.07 -2.42 23.07
C ASN A 12 -0.17 -1.85 21.98
N THR A 13 -0.69 -0.90 21.20
CA THR A 13 0.01 -0.29 20.07
C THR A 13 0.00 1.22 20.24
N SER A 14 1.09 1.89 19.88
CA SER A 14 1.11 3.35 19.83
C SER A 14 0.17 3.84 18.74
N VAL A 15 -0.75 4.72 19.11
CA VAL A 15 -1.68 5.33 18.17
C VAL A 15 -1.34 6.82 18.02
N ILE A 16 -1.23 7.27 16.79
CA ILE A 16 -1.12 8.69 16.43
C ILE A 16 -2.51 9.15 16.04
N ILE A 17 -3.08 10.08 16.80
CA ILE A 17 -4.32 10.76 16.43
C ILE A 17 -3.92 12.07 15.77
N ASP A 18 -4.30 12.23 14.51
CA ASP A 18 -3.96 13.38 13.67
C ASP A 18 -5.15 13.69 12.77
N ASP A 19 -5.75 14.86 12.96
CA ASP A 19 -6.91 15.38 12.25
C ASP A 19 -6.55 16.17 10.98
N THR A 20 -5.26 16.15 10.60
CA THR A 20 -4.81 16.74 9.34
C THR A 20 -5.52 16.05 8.16
N ASP A 21 -6.06 16.86 7.26
CA ASP A 21 -6.72 16.40 6.03
C ASP A 21 -5.68 15.96 4.99
N TYR A 22 -5.24 14.71 5.11
CA TYR A 22 -4.33 14.11 4.15
C TYR A 22 -5.09 13.58 2.93
N ALA A 23 -4.59 13.83 1.74
CA ALA A 23 -5.22 13.41 0.50
C ALA A 23 -5.23 11.87 0.32
N ASN A 24 -4.29 11.15 0.94
CA ASN A 24 -4.17 9.70 0.84
C ASN A 24 -3.32 9.10 1.97
N GLY A 25 -3.21 7.76 1.99
CA GLY A 25 -2.46 7.01 3.01
C GLY A 25 -0.96 7.31 3.01
N THR A 26 -0.35 7.51 1.84
CA THR A 26 1.08 7.87 1.75
C THR A 26 1.36 9.25 2.34
N GLU A 27 0.51 10.25 2.12
CA GLU A 27 0.65 11.57 2.76
C GLU A 27 0.50 11.48 4.29
N ARG A 28 -0.45 10.67 4.80
CA ARG A 28 -0.60 10.42 6.23
C ARG A 28 0.64 9.77 6.83
N CYS A 29 1.23 8.78 6.15
CA CYS A 29 2.50 8.19 6.56
C CYS A 29 3.66 9.19 6.52
N ALA A 30 3.68 10.08 5.53
CA ALA A 30 4.67 11.15 5.43
C ALA A 30 4.57 12.08 6.63
N GLY A 31 3.37 12.55 6.98
CA GLY A 31 3.13 13.37 8.17
C GLY A 31 3.61 12.67 9.44
N ALA A 32 3.20 11.43 9.67
CA ALA A 32 3.62 10.64 10.82
C ALA A 32 5.15 10.49 10.90
N SER A 33 5.84 10.34 9.76
CA SER A 33 7.30 10.18 9.71
C SER A 33 8.08 11.42 10.16
N THR A 34 7.44 12.59 10.18
CA THR A 34 8.09 13.88 10.59
C THR A 34 8.08 14.10 12.09
N LEU A 35 7.33 13.32 12.87
CA LEU A 35 7.25 13.44 14.32
C LEU A 35 8.61 13.17 14.97
N ASP A 36 8.96 13.91 16.02
CA ASP A 36 10.28 13.87 16.65
C ASP A 36 10.70 12.45 17.06
N TYR A 37 9.81 11.68 17.67
CA TYR A 37 10.11 10.31 18.12
C TYR A 37 10.20 9.29 16.96
N MET A 38 9.76 9.66 15.77
CA MET A 38 9.91 8.88 14.54
C MET A 38 11.24 9.13 13.82
N GLN A 39 11.99 10.18 14.21
CA GLN A 39 13.26 10.56 13.55
C GLN A 39 14.34 9.46 13.62
N LYS A 40 14.25 8.54 14.56
CA LYS A 40 15.17 7.41 14.72
C LYS A 40 14.97 6.27 13.71
N TYR A 41 13.88 6.27 12.93
CA TYR A 41 13.56 5.23 11.96
C TYR A 41 13.84 5.73 10.54
N ASP A 42 14.53 4.92 9.74
CA ASP A 42 14.88 5.23 8.36
C ASP A 42 13.95 4.58 7.33
N GLN A 43 13.20 3.58 7.77
CA GLN A 43 12.26 2.81 6.94
C GLN A 43 10.88 2.79 7.59
N PHE A 44 9.85 2.85 6.76
CA PHE A 44 8.45 2.83 7.15
C PHE A 44 7.71 1.81 6.30
N ILE A 45 6.89 0.99 6.94
CA ILE A 45 6.00 0.08 6.24
C ILE A 45 4.58 0.58 6.44
N ASN A 46 3.89 0.81 5.33
CA ASN A 46 2.48 1.16 5.32
C ASN A 46 1.66 -0.09 5.04
N VAL A 47 0.84 -0.47 5.99
CA VAL A 47 -0.18 -1.51 5.84
C VAL A 47 -1.52 -0.81 5.90
N GLN A 48 -2.31 -0.95 4.85
CA GLN A 48 -3.63 -0.33 4.79
C GLN A 48 -4.63 -1.06 5.70
N GLY A 49 -5.61 -0.33 6.23
CA GLY A 49 -6.56 -0.86 7.21
C GLY A 49 -7.56 -1.88 6.63
N ASP A 50 -7.66 -1.95 5.32
CA ASP A 50 -8.48 -2.89 4.53
C ASP A 50 -7.78 -4.22 4.20
N MET A 51 -6.57 -4.43 4.73
CA MET A 51 -5.75 -5.65 4.55
C MET A 51 -5.71 -6.49 5.83
N PRO A 52 -6.81 -7.14 6.26
CA PRO A 52 -6.84 -7.90 7.51
C PRO A 52 -5.92 -9.13 7.49
N ASP A 53 -5.68 -9.69 6.30
CA ASP A 53 -4.87 -10.90 6.09
C ASP A 53 -3.40 -10.59 5.77
N VAL A 54 -2.92 -9.39 6.13
CA VAL A 54 -1.49 -9.06 5.97
C VAL A 54 -0.61 -10.08 6.68
N THR A 55 0.45 -10.53 6.01
CA THR A 55 1.38 -11.52 6.55
C THR A 55 2.73 -10.88 6.90
N VAL A 56 3.48 -11.56 7.77
CA VAL A 56 4.87 -11.16 8.08
C VAL A 56 5.74 -11.17 6.83
N GLU A 57 5.54 -12.15 5.93
CA GLU A 57 6.26 -12.23 4.66
C GLU A 57 6.08 -10.98 3.81
N MET A 58 4.86 -10.43 3.71
CA MET A 58 4.60 -9.19 2.96
C MET A 58 5.42 -8.02 3.51
N ILE A 59 5.50 -7.89 4.83
CA ILE A 59 6.26 -6.85 5.51
C ILE A 59 7.76 -7.03 5.24
N GLU A 60 8.28 -8.25 5.41
CA GLU A 60 9.68 -8.59 5.17
C GLU A 60 10.07 -8.33 3.72
N LYS A 61 9.23 -8.70 2.75
CA LYS A 61 9.45 -8.45 1.33
C LYS A 61 9.48 -6.96 0.99
N CYS A 62 8.63 -6.15 1.61
CA CYS A 62 8.73 -4.70 1.48
C CYS A 62 10.06 -4.16 2.01
N VAL A 63 10.53 -4.65 3.17
CA VAL A 63 11.84 -4.26 3.74
C VAL A 63 12.98 -4.70 2.83
N GLU A 64 12.97 -5.94 2.32
CA GLU A 64 13.98 -6.44 1.38
C GLU A 64 14.05 -5.59 0.10
N GLY A 65 12.91 -5.10 -0.39
CA GLY A 65 12.82 -4.21 -1.54
C GLY A 65 13.48 -2.85 -1.33
N LEU A 66 13.64 -2.39 -0.07
CA LEU A 66 14.27 -1.13 0.27
C LEU A 66 15.80 -1.25 0.31
N SER A 67 16.41 -1.49 -0.84
CA SER A 67 17.87 -1.58 -0.98
C SER A 67 18.54 -0.21 -1.13
N TYR A 68 19.86 -0.22 -1.35
CA TYR A 68 20.65 1.00 -1.58
C TYR A 68 20.11 1.87 -2.72
N ASN A 69 19.63 1.23 -3.78
CA ASN A 69 19.21 1.92 -5.01
C ASN A 69 17.70 2.21 -5.04
N TYR A 70 16.92 1.67 -4.11
CA TYR A 70 15.48 1.79 -4.12
C TYR A 70 14.96 2.34 -2.80
N SER A 71 13.97 3.18 -2.89
CA SER A 71 13.43 3.93 -1.75
C SER A 71 11.93 3.75 -1.57
N VAL A 72 11.31 3.03 -2.51
CA VAL A 72 9.90 2.65 -2.47
C VAL A 72 9.80 1.19 -2.88
N SER A 73 9.06 0.40 -2.15
CA SER A 73 8.78 -1.02 -2.43
C SER A 73 7.31 -1.34 -2.20
N THR A 74 6.85 -2.41 -2.83
CA THR A 74 5.51 -2.97 -2.65
C THR A 74 5.53 -4.47 -2.90
N VAL A 75 4.42 -5.13 -2.65
CA VAL A 75 4.23 -6.56 -2.88
C VAL A 75 3.07 -6.84 -3.82
N TYR A 76 3.11 -8.00 -4.46
CA TYR A 76 2.08 -8.50 -5.36
C TYR A 76 1.99 -10.01 -5.30
N THR A 77 0.87 -10.53 -5.80
CA THR A 77 0.65 -11.96 -6.00
C THR A 77 0.09 -12.23 -7.40
N ASP A 78 0.01 -13.49 -7.77
CA ASP A 78 -0.64 -13.89 -9.01
C ASP A 78 -2.12 -13.47 -8.98
N MET A 79 -2.61 -12.89 -10.08
CA MET A 79 -4.00 -12.45 -10.19
C MET A 79 -4.94 -13.63 -10.39
N PRO A 80 -5.88 -13.89 -9.48
CA PRO A 80 -6.94 -14.86 -9.71
C PRO A 80 -7.78 -14.51 -10.95
N LYS A 81 -8.21 -15.52 -11.70
CA LYS A 81 -8.92 -15.29 -12.98
C LYS A 81 -10.21 -14.50 -12.80
N GLU A 82 -10.93 -14.75 -11.74
CA GLU A 82 -12.18 -14.07 -11.37
C GLU A 82 -11.99 -12.59 -11.04
N MET A 83 -10.77 -12.19 -10.65
CA MET A 83 -10.45 -10.80 -10.30
C MET A 83 -9.82 -10.00 -11.44
N GLN A 84 -9.47 -10.67 -12.57
CA GLN A 84 -8.76 -10.01 -13.68
C GLN A 84 -9.54 -8.83 -14.28
N ASP A 85 -10.86 -8.92 -14.29
CA ASP A 85 -11.74 -7.89 -14.85
C ASP A 85 -12.47 -7.08 -13.78
N ASP A 86 -12.20 -7.34 -12.48
CA ASP A 86 -12.77 -6.58 -11.38
C ASP A 86 -12.12 -5.19 -11.28
N PRO A 87 -12.89 -4.08 -11.40
CA PRO A 87 -12.36 -2.72 -11.29
C PRO A 87 -11.92 -2.35 -9.86
N ASN A 88 -12.30 -3.12 -8.83
CA ASN A 88 -11.85 -2.89 -7.47
C ASN A 88 -10.43 -3.41 -7.26
N SER A 89 -10.05 -4.46 -7.97
CA SER A 89 -8.70 -5.03 -7.91
C SER A 89 -7.70 -4.18 -8.67
N VAL A 90 -6.60 -3.82 -8.03
CA VAL A 90 -5.51 -3.08 -8.67
C VAL A 90 -4.58 -4.04 -9.38
N LYS A 91 -4.49 -3.89 -10.72
CA LYS A 91 -3.54 -4.65 -11.54
C LYS A 91 -2.23 -3.91 -11.60
N MET A 92 -1.14 -4.64 -11.42
CA MET A 92 0.21 -4.13 -11.56
C MET A 92 0.91 -4.81 -12.74
N ILE A 93 1.66 -4.03 -13.50
CA ILE A 93 2.54 -4.54 -14.55
C ILE A 93 3.96 -4.47 -14.02
N THR A 94 4.66 -5.60 -14.04
CA THR A 94 6.02 -5.70 -13.55
C THR A 94 7.04 -6.04 -14.63
N ALA A 95 8.27 -5.60 -14.45
CA ALA A 95 9.42 -6.11 -15.16
C ALA A 95 10.67 -5.96 -14.28
N TYR A 96 11.50 -7.01 -14.25
CA TYR A 96 12.78 -7.01 -13.51
C TYR A 96 12.62 -6.58 -12.04
N SER A 97 11.61 -7.14 -11.35
CA SER A 97 11.26 -6.81 -9.97
C SER A 97 10.92 -5.33 -9.74
N LYS A 98 10.39 -4.64 -10.74
CA LYS A 98 9.93 -3.26 -10.64
C LYS A 98 8.50 -3.14 -11.13
N ALA A 99 7.73 -2.33 -10.44
CA ALA A 99 6.45 -1.90 -10.96
C ALA A 99 6.66 -0.94 -12.13
N LEU A 100 6.08 -1.25 -13.26
CA LEU A 100 6.06 -0.37 -14.43
C LEU A 100 4.81 0.48 -14.47
N TRP A 101 3.69 -0.09 -14.04
CA TRP A 101 2.40 0.60 -14.02
C TRP A 101 1.43 -0.05 -13.03
N PHE A 102 0.42 0.72 -12.63
CA PHE A 102 -0.73 0.27 -11.86
C PHE A 102 -2.00 0.79 -12.52
N GLY A 103 -3.05 -0.01 -12.55
CA GLY A 103 -4.33 0.42 -13.11
C GLY A 103 -5.49 -0.47 -12.68
N ARG A 104 -6.62 0.15 -12.37
CA ARG A 104 -7.88 -0.56 -12.13
C ARG A 104 -8.51 -1.01 -13.44
N GLY A 105 -8.35 -0.19 -14.49
CA GLY A 105 -8.90 -0.43 -15.82
C GLY A 105 -8.14 -1.46 -16.67
N ILE A 106 -7.03 -2.03 -16.18
CA ILE A 106 -6.34 -3.14 -16.86
C ILE A 106 -7.21 -4.40 -16.74
N THR A 107 -7.43 -5.10 -17.86
CA THR A 107 -8.25 -6.32 -17.90
C THR A 107 -7.50 -7.44 -18.61
N GLY A 108 -7.71 -8.69 -18.16
CA GLY A 108 -7.18 -9.89 -18.80
C GLY A 108 -5.69 -10.16 -18.56
N TYR A 109 -4.96 -9.30 -17.86
CA TYR A 109 -3.53 -9.49 -17.53
C TYR A 109 -3.08 -8.59 -16.36
N GLY A 110 -1.88 -8.83 -15.87
CA GLY A 110 -1.27 -8.12 -14.74
C GLY A 110 -1.28 -8.96 -13.47
N GLU A 111 -0.44 -8.59 -12.53
CA GLU A 111 -0.37 -9.16 -11.19
C GLU A 111 -1.33 -8.42 -10.25
N TRP A 112 -1.82 -9.11 -9.23
CA TRP A 112 -2.62 -8.47 -8.19
C TRP A 112 -1.73 -7.70 -7.23
N HIS A 113 -1.81 -6.37 -7.28
CA HIS A 113 -1.12 -5.50 -6.36
C HIS A 113 -1.77 -5.58 -4.98
N LEU A 114 -0.96 -5.80 -3.94
CA LEU A 114 -1.39 -5.81 -2.55
C LEU A 114 -0.99 -4.49 -1.88
N GLY A 115 -1.92 -3.85 -1.17
CA GLY A 115 -1.78 -2.50 -0.62
C GLY A 115 -0.75 -2.32 0.51
N VAL A 116 0.36 -3.07 0.48
CA VAL A 116 1.46 -2.95 1.45
C VAL A 116 2.66 -2.30 0.78
N TYR A 117 3.20 -1.27 1.43
CA TYR A 117 4.32 -0.50 0.89
C TYR A 117 5.45 -0.34 1.90
N GLY A 118 6.67 -0.32 1.39
CA GLY A 118 7.85 0.12 2.13
C GLY A 118 8.38 1.44 1.59
N TYR A 119 8.81 2.32 2.49
CA TYR A 119 9.39 3.61 2.15
C TYR A 119 10.67 3.86 2.94
N LYS A 120 11.70 4.42 2.28
CA LYS A 120 12.75 5.13 3.01
C LYS A 120 12.25 6.52 3.40
N ARG A 121 12.69 7.03 4.55
CA ARG A 121 12.28 8.33 5.08
C ARG A 121 12.34 9.45 4.03
N HIS A 122 13.46 9.58 3.33
CA HIS A 122 13.65 10.68 2.36
C HIS A 122 12.63 10.63 1.21
N ALA A 123 12.25 9.42 0.77
CA ALA A 123 11.20 9.24 -0.22
C ALA A 123 9.87 9.72 0.37
N LEU A 124 9.48 9.17 1.51
CA LEU A 124 8.20 9.47 2.15
C LEU A 124 8.03 10.98 2.40
N VAL A 125 9.06 11.66 2.90
CA VAL A 125 9.05 13.14 3.11
C VAL A 125 8.97 13.91 1.79
N ALA A 126 9.50 13.37 0.69
CA ALA A 126 9.41 14.00 -0.62
C ALA A 126 8.02 13.92 -1.24
N TYR A 127 7.23 12.88 -0.90
CA TYR A 127 5.97 12.57 -1.57
C TYR A 127 4.95 13.73 -1.59
N PRO A 128 4.66 14.45 -0.49
CA PRO A 128 3.69 15.54 -0.50
C PRO A 128 4.06 16.70 -1.44
N ASN A 129 5.34 16.81 -1.81
CA ASN A 129 5.84 17.85 -2.72
C ASN A 129 5.83 17.41 -4.19
N LEU A 130 5.50 16.15 -4.49
CA LEU A 130 5.38 15.65 -5.85
C LEU A 130 4.05 16.14 -6.45
N LYS A 131 4.09 16.42 -7.75
CA LYS A 131 2.89 16.89 -8.45
C LYS A 131 1.86 15.76 -8.56
N VAL A 132 0.64 16.02 -8.12
CA VAL A 132 -0.51 15.15 -8.38
C VAL A 132 -0.70 15.02 -9.89
N THR A 133 -0.86 13.81 -10.38
CA THR A 133 -0.95 13.51 -11.80
C THR A 133 -2.38 13.21 -12.23
N GLN A 134 -2.68 13.36 -13.51
CA GLN A 134 -3.99 13.03 -14.05
C GLN A 134 -4.30 11.54 -13.84
N GLU A 135 -3.30 10.69 -14.07
CA GLU A 135 -3.45 9.24 -13.95
C GLU A 135 -3.75 8.83 -12.51
N GLU A 136 -3.08 9.43 -11.52
CA GLU A 136 -3.39 9.23 -10.09
C GLU A 136 -4.85 9.59 -9.79
N THR A 137 -5.34 10.71 -10.32
CA THR A 137 -6.70 11.18 -10.09
C THR A 137 -7.74 10.29 -10.76
N VAL A 138 -7.48 9.84 -12.00
CA VAL A 138 -8.40 9.01 -12.77
C VAL A 138 -8.48 7.59 -12.22
N GLU A 139 -7.33 7.00 -11.94
CA GLU A 139 -7.24 5.63 -11.42
C GLU A 139 -7.51 5.55 -9.91
N GLN A 140 -7.45 6.69 -9.21
CA GLN A 140 -7.49 6.77 -7.73
C GLN A 140 -6.39 5.90 -7.10
N LEU A 141 -5.17 6.01 -7.64
CA LEU A 141 -4.00 5.23 -7.25
C LEU A 141 -2.83 6.16 -6.93
N GLU A 142 -2.61 6.39 -5.65
CA GLU A 142 -1.60 7.31 -5.11
C GLU A 142 -0.16 6.95 -5.51
N GLN A 143 0.13 5.66 -5.72
CA GLN A 143 1.45 5.18 -6.12
C GLN A 143 1.85 5.60 -7.55
N LEU A 144 0.91 5.99 -8.38
CA LEU A 144 1.20 6.53 -9.72
C LEU A 144 1.96 7.86 -9.66
N ARG A 145 1.79 8.64 -8.57
CA ARG A 145 2.55 9.86 -8.34
C ARG A 145 4.05 9.60 -8.28
N TRP A 146 4.48 8.50 -7.64
CA TRP A 146 5.87 8.05 -7.62
C TRP A 146 6.41 7.79 -9.03
N LEU A 147 5.73 6.92 -9.79
CA LEU A 147 6.16 6.53 -11.12
C LEU A 147 6.24 7.72 -12.06
N LYS A 148 5.22 8.58 -12.05
CA LYS A 148 5.15 9.76 -12.91
C LYS A 148 6.17 10.84 -12.51
N SER A 149 6.70 10.79 -11.30
CA SER A 149 7.78 11.66 -10.83
C SER A 149 9.17 11.04 -11.03
N GLY A 150 9.27 9.91 -11.73
CA GLY A 150 10.53 9.24 -12.06
C GLY A 150 11.11 8.36 -10.95
N TRP A 151 10.34 8.13 -9.87
CA TRP A 151 10.76 7.18 -8.84
C TRP A 151 10.54 5.74 -9.31
N GLN A 152 11.40 4.85 -8.84
CA GLN A 152 11.26 3.42 -9.08
C GLN A 152 10.64 2.75 -7.85
N ILE A 153 9.66 1.90 -8.08
CA ILE A 153 9.03 1.08 -7.06
C ILE A 153 9.48 -0.37 -7.27
N VAL A 154 10.17 -0.94 -6.29
CA VAL A 154 10.48 -2.37 -6.31
C VAL A 154 9.23 -3.16 -5.98
N ALA A 155 8.95 -4.17 -6.79
CA ALA A 155 7.81 -5.07 -6.62
C ALA A 155 8.31 -6.47 -6.29
N GLN A 156 7.87 -7.01 -5.16
CA GLN A 156 8.26 -8.33 -4.66
C GLN A 156 7.06 -9.28 -4.70
N SER A 157 7.26 -10.47 -5.26
CA SER A 157 6.21 -11.50 -5.28
C SER A 157 6.08 -12.15 -3.91
N VAL A 158 4.84 -12.36 -3.48
CA VAL A 158 4.48 -13.11 -2.28
C VAL A 158 3.34 -14.07 -2.59
N TYR A 159 3.17 -15.10 -1.76
CA TYR A 159 1.95 -15.89 -1.79
C TYR A 159 0.87 -15.19 -0.96
N PHE A 160 -0.31 -15.00 -1.54
CA PHE A 160 -1.46 -14.43 -0.85
C PHE A 160 -2.75 -15.11 -1.32
N ASN A 161 -3.54 -15.54 -0.36
CA ASN A 161 -4.87 -16.10 -0.56
C ASN A 161 -5.90 -15.45 0.39
N GLY A 162 -5.56 -14.27 0.88
CA GLY A 162 -6.38 -13.48 1.78
C GLY A 162 -7.48 -12.70 1.07
N VAL A 163 -8.14 -11.85 1.84
CA VAL A 163 -9.18 -10.94 1.38
C VAL A 163 -8.71 -9.49 1.58
N GLU A 164 -8.98 -8.66 0.59
CA GLU A 164 -8.93 -7.21 0.69
C GLU A 164 -10.36 -6.71 0.91
N ILE A 165 -10.59 -5.93 1.95
CA ILE A 165 -11.95 -5.48 2.32
C ILE A 165 -12.26 -4.18 1.58
N ASN A 166 -12.92 -4.27 0.43
CA ASN A 166 -13.37 -3.14 -0.36
C ASN A 166 -14.89 -2.89 -0.22
N SER A 167 -15.64 -3.91 0.24
CA SER A 167 -17.11 -3.88 0.35
C SER A 167 -17.61 -4.57 1.61
N PRO A 168 -18.88 -4.38 2.02
CA PRO A 168 -19.48 -5.14 3.12
C PRO A 168 -19.52 -6.65 2.86
N GLU A 169 -19.58 -7.07 1.61
CA GLU A 169 -19.57 -8.46 1.19
C GLU A 169 -18.22 -9.13 1.50
N ASP A 170 -17.10 -8.40 1.31
CA ASP A 170 -15.76 -8.88 1.62
C ASP A 170 -15.58 -9.13 3.13
N VAL A 171 -16.24 -8.33 3.97
CA VAL A 171 -16.25 -8.56 5.43
C VAL A 171 -16.90 -9.90 5.75
N ALA A 172 -18.01 -10.23 5.08
CA ALA A 172 -18.68 -11.52 5.28
C ALA A 172 -17.81 -12.69 4.77
N GLU A 173 -17.12 -12.52 3.65
CA GLU A 173 -16.18 -13.52 3.13
C GLU A 173 -15.01 -13.73 4.11
N TRP A 174 -14.41 -12.66 4.62
CA TRP A 174 -13.31 -12.72 5.57
C TRP A 174 -13.72 -13.46 6.86
N HIS A 175 -14.87 -13.13 7.43
CA HIS A 175 -15.40 -13.83 8.61
C HIS A 175 -15.65 -15.33 8.36
N ASN A 176 -16.03 -15.73 7.14
CA ASN A 176 -16.25 -17.12 6.81
C ASN A 176 -14.95 -17.93 6.65
N LYS A 177 -13.82 -17.27 6.33
CA LYS A 177 -12.50 -17.94 6.25
C LYS A 177 -11.96 -18.35 7.62
N ASP A 178 -12.20 -17.58 8.67
CA ASP A 178 -11.68 -17.83 10.01
C ASP A 178 -12.30 -19.06 10.70
N TYR A 179 -13.30 -19.71 10.09
CA TYR A 179 -14.02 -20.85 10.65
C TYR A 179 -13.73 -22.19 9.92
N GLN A 180 -12.75 -22.23 9.02
CA GLN A 180 -12.29 -23.45 8.36
C GLN A 180 -10.85 -23.81 8.77
#